data_b130d375078024532ede946d448b5d81
#
_entry.id   b130d375078024532ede946d448b5d81
#
_cell.length_a   1.000
_cell.length_b   1.000
_cell.length_c   1.000
_cell.angle_alpha   90.00
_cell.angle_beta   90.00
_cell.angle_gamma   90.00
#
_symmetry.space_group_name_H-M   'P 1'
#
loop_
_entity.id
_entity.type
_entity.pdbx_description
1 polymer ?
#
loop_
_entity_poly.entity_id
_entity_poly.type
_entity_poly.pdbx_seq_one_letter_code
_entity_poly.pdbx_strand_id
1 'polypeptide(L)'
;FDLIIDFHRDALPRENSFVTIDDTSYARMMFVVGGLGKNCGSTKKICQTLFDNIEKIQPGIMKTTMVREAYYNQEMSENMILVEVGSNTNSFAEIENSVGLLSQGIIAYLS
;
A
#
# COMPACT_ATOMS: atom_id res chain seq x y z
N PHE A 1 5.55 17.08 8.03
CA PHE A 1 5.52 15.62 8.06
C PHE A 1 6.27 15.07 6.86
N ASP A 2 7.09 14.04 7.09
CA ASP A 2 7.82 13.37 6.01
C ASP A 2 6.91 12.45 5.20
N LEU A 3 5.94 11.82 5.87
CA LEU A 3 4.98 10.93 5.24
C LEU A 3 3.76 10.77 6.14
N ILE A 4 2.58 10.88 5.55
CA ILE A 4 1.31 10.65 6.23
C ILE A 4 0.66 9.44 5.54
N ILE A 5 0.29 8.44 6.33
CA ILE A 5 -0.24 7.19 5.81
C ILE A 5 -1.66 6.98 6.30
N ASP A 6 -2.57 6.84 5.35
CA ASP A 6 -3.96 6.47 5.61
C ASP A 6 -4.10 4.97 5.36
N PHE A 7 -4.35 4.22 6.45
CA PHE A 7 -4.47 2.77 6.40
C PHE A 7 -5.91 2.34 6.20
N HIS A 8 -6.12 1.47 5.21
CA HIS A 8 -7.42 0.89 4.92
C HIS A 8 -7.30 -0.62 4.71
N ARG A 9 -8.42 -1.31 4.78
CA ARG A 9 -8.55 -2.66 4.26
C ARG A 9 -9.70 -2.69 3.27
N ASP A 10 -9.62 -3.58 2.28
CA ASP A 10 -10.64 -3.71 1.26
C ASP A 10 -11.71 -4.73 1.67
N ALA A 11 -12.77 -4.85 0.90
CA ALA A 11 -13.78 -5.90 1.02
C ALA A 11 -13.63 -6.80 -0.22
N LEU A 12 -12.77 -7.81 -0.12
CA LEU A 12 -12.41 -8.70 -1.23
C LEU A 12 -12.65 -10.16 -0.86
N PRO A 13 -12.98 -11.00 -1.86
CA PRO A 13 -12.95 -12.45 -1.66
C PRO A 13 -11.57 -12.91 -1.19
N ARG A 14 -11.54 -13.99 -0.42
CA ARG A 14 -10.30 -14.55 0.14
C ARG A 14 -9.21 -14.74 -0.92
N GLU A 15 -9.54 -15.29 -2.07
CA GLU A 15 -8.58 -15.60 -3.14
C GLU A 15 -7.85 -14.39 -3.71
N ASN A 16 -8.40 -13.19 -3.53
CA ASN A 16 -7.82 -11.95 -4.03
C ASN A 16 -7.07 -11.16 -2.96
N SER A 17 -7.05 -11.65 -1.72
CA SER A 17 -6.58 -10.89 -0.57
C SER A 17 -5.26 -11.37 0.00
N PHE A 18 -4.75 -12.52 -0.43
CA PHE A 18 -3.51 -13.07 0.12
C PHE A 18 -2.62 -13.68 -0.95
N VAL A 19 -1.37 -13.91 -0.58
CA VAL A 19 -0.40 -14.66 -1.37
C VAL A 19 0.48 -15.44 -0.39
N THR A 20 0.84 -16.67 -0.76
CA THR A 20 1.77 -17.48 0.03
C THR A 20 3.09 -17.56 -0.71
N ILE A 21 4.17 -17.17 -0.03
CA ILE A 21 5.52 -17.15 -0.58
C ILE A 21 6.44 -17.82 0.44
N ASP A 22 7.14 -18.88 0.03
CA ASP A 22 8.05 -19.64 0.90
C ASP A 22 7.40 -20.02 2.23
N ASP A 23 6.20 -20.60 2.16
CA ASP A 23 5.39 -21.07 3.29
C ASP A 23 4.89 -19.97 4.23
N THR A 24 5.12 -18.71 3.91
CA THR A 24 4.57 -17.56 4.66
C THR A 24 3.43 -16.95 3.88
N SER A 25 2.31 -16.73 4.55
CA SER A 25 1.12 -16.11 3.96
C SER A 25 1.08 -14.62 4.29
N TYR A 26 0.86 -13.81 3.26
CA TYR A 26 0.85 -12.35 3.35
C TYR A 26 -0.49 -11.81 2.87
N ALA A 27 -0.95 -10.73 3.50
CA ALA A 27 -2.01 -9.90 2.93
C ALA A 27 -1.43 -9.14 1.73
N ARG A 28 -2.14 -9.15 0.61
CA ARG A 28 -1.74 -8.34 -0.54
C ARG A 28 -2.03 -6.88 -0.26
N MET A 29 -1.15 -6.00 -0.72
CA MET A 29 -1.27 -4.56 -0.48
C MET A 29 -1.46 -3.81 -1.79
N MET A 30 -2.13 -2.66 -1.71
CA MET A 30 -2.37 -1.81 -2.88
C MET A 30 -2.37 -0.34 -2.46
N PHE A 31 -1.62 0.48 -3.17
CA PHE A 31 -1.73 1.93 -3.02
C PHE A 31 -2.90 2.45 -3.86
N VAL A 32 -3.59 3.44 -3.33
CA VAL A 32 -4.70 4.09 -4.02
C VAL A 32 -4.42 5.58 -4.13
N VAL A 33 -4.49 6.10 -5.35
CA VAL A 33 -4.23 7.52 -5.63
C VAL A 33 -5.53 8.20 -6.04
N GLY A 34 -5.84 9.33 -5.41
CA GLY A 34 -6.95 10.18 -5.78
C GLY A 34 -6.57 11.06 -6.97
N GLY A 35 -6.96 10.64 -8.17
CA GLY A 35 -6.56 11.31 -9.41
C GLY A 35 -7.13 12.72 -9.60
N LEU A 36 -8.16 13.09 -8.83
CA LEU A 36 -8.76 14.42 -8.88
C LEU A 36 -8.06 15.43 -7.97
N GLY A 37 -7.19 14.95 -7.07
CA GLY A 37 -6.48 15.83 -6.14
C GLY A 37 -5.35 16.60 -6.81
N LYS A 38 -5.08 17.81 -6.31
CA LYS A 38 -4.00 18.67 -6.81
C LYS A 38 -2.61 18.06 -6.59
N ASN A 39 -2.50 17.16 -5.62
CA ASN A 39 -1.23 16.50 -5.26
C ASN A 39 -1.06 15.12 -5.92
N CYS A 40 -1.91 14.77 -6.89
CA CYS A 40 -1.91 13.41 -7.43
C CYS A 40 -0.56 13.02 -8.04
N GLY A 41 0.15 13.95 -8.67
CA GLY A 41 1.49 13.71 -9.20
C GLY A 41 2.51 13.35 -8.13
N SER A 42 2.51 14.09 -7.01
CA SER A 42 3.38 13.80 -5.85
C SER A 42 3.02 12.47 -5.21
N THR A 43 1.73 12.22 -5.03
CA THR A 43 1.23 10.97 -4.46
C THR A 43 1.65 9.76 -5.30
N LYS A 44 1.52 9.86 -6.63
CA LYS A 44 1.94 8.79 -7.54
C LYS A 44 3.43 8.47 -7.41
N LYS A 45 4.27 9.50 -7.31
CA LYS A 45 5.73 9.33 -7.15
C LYS A 45 6.08 8.60 -5.87
N ILE A 46 5.47 9.00 -4.76
CA ILE A 46 5.71 8.37 -3.46
C ILE A 46 5.27 6.90 -3.53
N CYS A 47 4.07 6.64 -4.02
CA CYS A 47 3.53 5.29 -4.15
C CYS A 47 4.42 4.41 -5.03
N GLN A 48 4.93 4.95 -6.15
CA GLN A 48 5.82 4.18 -7.03
C GLN A 48 7.14 3.82 -6.33
N THR A 49 7.72 4.77 -5.59
CA THR A 49 8.95 4.51 -4.85
C THR A 49 8.73 3.44 -3.77
N LEU A 50 7.65 3.55 -3.01
CA LEU A 50 7.32 2.55 -1.99
C LEU A 50 7.02 1.18 -2.60
N PHE A 51 6.27 1.15 -3.70
CA PHE A 51 6.00 -0.07 -4.45
C PHE A 51 7.30 -0.77 -4.84
N ASP A 52 8.22 -0.03 -5.45
CA ASP A 52 9.50 -0.58 -5.89
C ASP A 52 10.33 -1.09 -4.71
N ASN A 53 10.37 -0.35 -3.60
CA ASN A 53 11.08 -0.74 -2.40
C ASN A 53 10.53 -2.05 -1.82
N ILE A 54 9.21 -2.16 -1.72
CA ILE A 54 8.56 -3.35 -1.16
C ILE A 54 8.76 -4.56 -2.08
N GLU A 55 8.58 -4.38 -3.38
CA GLU A 55 8.73 -5.47 -4.35
C GLU A 55 10.18 -5.95 -4.46
N LYS A 56 11.16 -5.12 -4.16
CA LYS A 56 12.56 -5.55 -4.04
C LYS A 56 12.77 -6.48 -2.87
N ILE A 57 12.11 -6.19 -1.74
CA ILE A 57 12.24 -7.01 -0.53
C ILE A 57 11.50 -8.33 -0.69
N GLN A 58 10.27 -8.26 -1.18
CA GLN A 58 9.44 -9.46 -1.37
C GLN A 58 8.57 -9.30 -2.62
N PRO A 59 9.03 -9.82 -3.77
CA PRO A 59 8.23 -9.79 -5.00
C PRO A 59 6.89 -10.50 -4.85
N GLY A 60 5.84 -9.92 -5.44
CA GLY A 60 4.51 -10.53 -5.48
C GLY A 60 3.55 -10.05 -4.40
N ILE A 61 3.97 -9.20 -3.49
CA ILE A 61 3.13 -8.68 -2.39
C ILE A 61 2.19 -7.58 -2.88
N MET A 62 2.69 -6.70 -3.74
CA MET A 62 1.94 -5.51 -4.15
C MET A 62 1.04 -5.78 -5.34
N LYS A 63 -0.19 -5.30 -5.25
CA LYS A 63 -1.06 -5.13 -6.42
C LYS A 63 -0.68 -3.84 -7.13
N THR A 64 -1.02 -3.74 -8.41
CA THR A 64 -0.84 -2.51 -9.19
C THR A 64 -1.54 -1.34 -8.49
N THR A 65 -0.84 -0.22 -8.37
CA THR A 65 -1.40 1.00 -7.80
C THR A 65 -2.64 1.43 -8.56
N MET A 66 -3.72 1.70 -7.82
CA MET A 66 -5.00 2.08 -8.39
C MET A 66 -5.15 3.60 -8.36
N VAL A 67 -5.43 4.20 -9.52
CA VAL A 67 -5.78 5.63 -9.62
C VAL A 67 -7.28 5.71 -9.82
N ARG A 68 -7.96 6.38 -8.90
CA ARG A 68 -9.42 6.53 -8.95
C ARG A 68 -9.81 7.99 -9.10
N GLU A 69 -10.96 8.26 -9.69
CA GLU A 69 -11.52 9.60 -9.81
C GLU A 69 -12.11 10.04 -8.47
N ALA A 70 -11.24 10.35 -7.51
CA ALA A 70 -11.60 10.73 -6.14
C ALA A 70 -10.47 11.55 -5.53
N TYR A 71 -10.66 12.03 -4.32
CA TYR A 71 -9.67 12.85 -3.61
C TYR A 71 -8.93 12.08 -2.51
N TYR A 72 -9.61 11.27 -1.73
CA TYR A 72 -9.06 10.47 -0.61
C TYR A 72 -8.24 11.28 0.42
N ASN A 73 -8.60 12.56 0.62
CA ASN A 73 -7.89 13.48 1.53
C ASN A 73 -6.42 13.76 1.14
N GLN A 74 -5.96 13.29 0.01
CA GLN A 74 -4.57 13.48 -0.45
C GLN A 74 -4.29 14.92 -0.86
N GLU A 75 -5.32 15.71 -1.08
CA GLU A 75 -5.20 17.15 -1.32
C GLU A 75 -4.75 17.92 -0.08
N MET A 76 -4.80 17.32 1.10
CA MET A 76 -4.39 17.94 2.36
C MET A 76 -2.89 18.02 2.51
N SER A 77 -2.12 17.19 1.83
CA SER A 77 -0.67 17.16 1.93
C SER A 77 -0.05 16.49 0.71
N GLU A 78 1.09 17.01 0.24
CA GLU A 78 1.87 16.40 -0.83
C GLU A 78 2.47 15.06 -0.42
N ASN A 79 2.57 14.80 0.88
CA ASN A 79 3.22 13.62 1.43
C ASN A 79 2.22 12.61 2.00
N MET A 80 0.98 12.66 1.57
CA MET A 80 -0.05 11.75 2.05
C MET A 80 -0.33 10.64 1.05
N ILE A 81 -0.34 9.40 1.54
CA ILE A 81 -0.66 8.22 0.74
C ILE A 81 -1.78 7.42 1.40
N LEU A 82 -2.47 6.61 0.60
CA LEU A 82 -3.44 5.64 1.08
C LEU A 82 -2.96 4.24 0.68
N VAL A 83 -2.92 3.33 1.64
CA VAL A 83 -2.59 1.93 1.39
C VAL A 83 -3.72 1.04 1.89
N GLU A 84 -4.14 0.10 1.05
CA GLU A 84 -5.03 -0.98 1.44
C GLU A 84 -4.19 -2.20 1.75
N VAL A 85 -4.29 -2.71 2.98
CA VAL A 85 -3.56 -3.90 3.44
C VAL A 85 -4.57 -5.03 3.54
N GLY A 86 -4.65 -5.82 2.47
CA GLY A 86 -5.56 -6.94 2.37
C GLY A 86 -7.02 -6.56 2.48
N SER A 87 -7.80 -7.45 3.10
CA SER A 87 -9.23 -7.29 3.25
C SER A 87 -9.71 -7.85 4.59
N ASN A 88 -11.02 -7.77 4.81
CA ASN A 88 -11.68 -8.39 5.96
C ASN A 88 -11.53 -9.93 6.00
N THR A 89 -11.05 -10.55 4.92
CA THR A 89 -10.85 -12.01 4.85
C THR A 89 -9.44 -12.45 5.25
N ASN A 90 -8.53 -11.53 5.54
CA ASN A 90 -7.18 -11.85 5.95
C ASN A 90 -7.11 -12.22 7.44
N SER A 91 -6.19 -13.13 7.77
CA SER A 91 -5.83 -13.40 9.16
C SER A 91 -4.99 -12.25 9.72
N PHE A 92 -4.96 -12.15 11.04
CA PHE A 92 -4.12 -11.16 11.73
C PHE A 92 -2.64 -11.36 11.37
N ALA A 93 -2.19 -12.61 11.31
CA ALA A 93 -0.80 -12.93 10.97
C ALA A 93 -0.44 -12.46 9.55
N GLU A 94 -1.35 -12.61 8.60
CA GLU A 94 -1.13 -12.14 7.22
C GLU A 94 -0.98 -10.62 7.16
N ILE A 95 -1.83 -9.90 7.88
CA ILE A 95 -1.76 -8.44 7.98
C ILE A 95 -0.43 -8.02 8.61
N GLU A 96 -0.06 -8.66 9.72
CA GLU A 96 1.17 -8.36 10.45
C GLU A 96 2.42 -8.57 9.59
N ASN A 97 2.47 -9.67 8.85
CA ASN A 97 3.57 -9.98 7.95
C ASN A 97 3.72 -8.88 6.88
N SER A 98 2.62 -8.44 6.31
CA SER A 98 2.63 -7.42 5.25
C SER A 98 2.95 -6.02 5.79
N VAL A 99 2.45 -5.67 6.97
CA VAL A 99 2.78 -4.39 7.62
C VAL A 99 4.29 -4.32 7.91
N GLY A 100 4.91 -5.44 8.26
CA GLY A 100 6.37 -5.51 8.42
C GLY A 100 7.12 -5.13 7.15
N LEU A 101 6.68 -5.64 6.00
CA LEU A 101 7.27 -5.29 4.69
C LEU A 101 7.02 -3.83 4.33
N LEU A 102 5.82 -3.34 4.58
CA LEU A 102 5.48 -1.93 4.34
C LEU A 102 6.39 -1.02 5.17
N SER A 103 6.61 -1.36 6.43
CA SER A 103 7.50 -0.60 7.32
C SER A 103 8.92 -0.55 6.78
N GLN A 104 9.45 -1.66 6.28
CA GLN A 104 10.78 -1.71 5.68
C GLN A 104 10.86 -0.82 4.44
N GLY A 105 9.84 -0.85 3.59
CA GLY A 105 9.76 -0.01 2.40
C GLY A 105 9.72 1.48 2.74
N ILE A 106 9.00 1.84 3.79
CA ILE A 106 8.90 3.22 4.28
C ILE A 106 10.24 3.69 4.84
N ILE A 107 10.90 2.86 5.64
CA ILE A 107 12.23 3.18 6.19
C ILE A 107 13.22 3.45 5.06
N ALA A 108 13.24 2.63 4.03
CA ALA A 108 14.09 2.83 2.87
C ALA A 108 13.78 4.15 2.15
N TYR A 109 12.49 4.51 2.07
CA TYR A 109 12.06 5.77 1.45
C TYR A 109 12.55 6.99 2.24
N LEU A 110 12.52 6.91 3.58
CA LEU A 110 12.89 8.02 4.47
C LEU A 110 14.39 8.13 4.72
N SER A 111 15.17 7.18 4.25
CA SER A 111 16.63 7.15 4.47
C SER A 111 17.41 8.05 3.54
#